data_5b0c242c6d5eb2794ae221f63540f1b9
#
_entry.id   5b0c242c6d5eb2794ae221f63540f1b9
#
_cell.length_a   1.000
_cell.length_b   1.000
_cell.length_c   1.000
_cell.angle_alpha   90.00
_cell.angle_beta   90.00
_cell.angle_gamma   90.00
#
_symmetry.space_group_name_H-M   'P 1'
#
loop_
_entity.id
_entity.type
_entity.pdbx_description
1 polymer ?
#
loop_
_entity_poly.entity_id
_entity_poly.type
_entity_poly.pdbx_seq_one_letter_code
_entity_poly.pdbx_strand_id
1 'polypeptide(L)'
;YSSAASDVYKRQTSGDTGKAALAGFADVKGTRIIVFYPKNGVSPIQEKQMVTQKGANTFVVGIHGNFDDAQTGVKKIFSDKELAKEMDEKGFQFSSANSINIGRLVPQICYYVYAYAQLCKDGKIAEGEKINVVVPTGNFGNILAAFYAKNMGLPIDKLICASNDNKVLYDFFRTGTYDRNREFVLTTSPSMDILISSNLERLIYRIAGEDAKANAALMQSLTTEGRYEICLLYTSDAAD
;
A
#
# COMPACT_ATOMS: atom_id res chain seq x y z
N TYR A 1 15.35 -10.84 -11.40
CA TYR A 1 16.28 -9.70 -11.22
C TYR A 1 17.68 -10.13 -11.60
N SER A 2 18.05 -9.91 -12.84
CA SER A 2 19.43 -10.05 -13.30
C SER A 2 19.96 -8.64 -13.58
N SER A 3 20.53 -7.98 -12.62
CA SER A 3 21.36 -6.82 -12.90
C SER A 3 22.47 -6.74 -11.87
N ALA A 4 23.64 -6.31 -12.32
CA ALA A 4 24.82 -6.09 -11.51
C ALA A 4 24.66 -4.89 -10.55
N ALA A 5 23.52 -4.18 -10.59
CA ALA A 5 23.22 -3.06 -9.72
C ALA A 5 22.63 -3.55 -8.38
N SER A 6 23.12 -3.01 -7.28
CA SER A 6 22.56 -3.25 -5.95
C SER A 6 21.36 -2.34 -5.70
N ASP A 7 20.22 -2.91 -5.34
CA ASP A 7 19.02 -2.13 -5.05
C ASP A 7 19.11 -1.48 -3.68
N VAL A 8 18.79 -0.18 -3.62
CA VAL A 8 18.62 0.56 -2.37
C VAL A 8 17.13 0.82 -2.14
N TYR A 9 16.53 0.08 -1.23
CA TYR A 9 15.14 0.24 -0.86
C TYR A 9 14.98 1.32 0.19
N LYS A 10 14.21 2.34 -0.14
CA LYS A 10 13.84 3.42 0.79
C LYS A 10 12.38 3.31 1.15
N ARG A 11 12.06 3.54 2.42
CA ARG A 11 10.72 3.49 2.93
C ARG A 11 10.46 4.51 4.01
N GLN A 12 9.35 5.23 3.91
CA GLN A 12 8.71 5.86 5.06
C GLN A 12 7.69 4.89 5.66
N THR A 13 7.49 4.93 6.96
CA THR A 13 6.59 4.02 7.65
C THR A 13 5.89 4.66 8.84
N SER A 14 4.65 4.26 9.06
CA SER A 14 3.92 4.45 10.33
C SER A 14 4.21 3.34 11.37
N GLY A 15 5.15 2.42 11.06
CA GLY A 15 5.62 1.40 12.00
C GLY A 15 5.67 -0.01 11.42
N ASP A 16 4.55 -0.71 11.29
CA ASP A 16 4.49 -2.15 10.96
C ASP A 16 5.17 -2.55 9.66
N THR A 17 4.92 -1.79 8.61
CA THR A 17 5.51 -2.12 7.31
C THR A 17 7.01 -1.79 7.25
N GLY A 18 7.49 -0.81 8.02
CA GLY A 18 8.91 -0.53 8.18
C GLY A 18 9.64 -1.71 8.77
N LYS A 19 9.11 -2.25 9.87
CA LYS A 19 9.65 -3.45 10.50
C LYS A 19 9.63 -4.66 9.56
N ALA A 20 8.52 -4.88 8.87
CA ALA A 20 8.40 -5.99 7.92
C ALA A 20 9.43 -5.89 6.77
N ALA A 21 9.63 -4.68 6.23
CA ALA A 21 10.63 -4.44 5.21
C ALA A 21 12.07 -4.68 5.74
N LEU A 22 12.39 -4.17 6.93
CA LEU A 22 13.69 -4.41 7.56
C LEU A 22 13.95 -5.91 7.75
N ALA A 23 12.98 -6.67 8.25
CA ALA A 23 13.13 -8.10 8.47
C ALA A 23 13.24 -8.88 7.15
N GLY A 24 12.44 -8.51 6.14
CA GLY A 24 12.43 -9.20 4.85
C GLY A 24 13.69 -8.96 4.01
N PHE A 25 14.36 -7.82 4.18
CA PHE A 25 15.57 -7.46 3.46
C PHE A 25 16.85 -7.62 4.29
N ALA A 26 16.76 -7.99 5.58
CA ALA A 26 17.92 -8.19 6.43
C ALA A 26 18.88 -9.22 5.80
N ASP A 27 20.12 -8.80 5.57
CA ASP A 27 21.21 -9.60 5.02
C ASP A 27 20.96 -10.21 3.62
N VAL A 28 19.93 -9.71 2.89
CA VAL A 28 19.70 -10.10 1.50
C VAL A 28 20.80 -9.50 0.62
N LYS A 29 21.55 -10.36 -0.05
CA LYS A 29 22.67 -9.98 -0.92
C LYS A 29 22.19 -9.03 -2.04
N GLY A 30 22.95 -7.98 -2.30
CA GLY A 30 22.64 -7.01 -3.35
C GLY A 30 21.55 -6.00 -2.97
N THR A 31 21.12 -5.96 -1.71
CA THR A 31 20.13 -5.00 -1.25
C THR A 31 20.62 -4.15 -0.08
N ARG A 32 20.10 -2.93 0.03
CA ARG A 32 20.21 -2.08 1.21
C ARG A 32 18.85 -1.49 1.52
N ILE A 33 18.42 -1.56 2.77
CA ILE A 33 17.12 -1.02 3.20
C ILE A 33 17.33 0.15 4.17
N ILE A 34 16.71 1.30 3.84
CA ILE A 34 16.70 2.48 4.70
C ILE A 34 15.25 2.79 5.02
N VAL A 35 14.91 2.77 6.30
CA VAL A 35 13.56 3.10 6.79
C VAL A 35 13.60 4.44 7.49
N PHE A 36 12.78 5.37 7.03
CA PHE A 36 12.53 6.65 7.68
C PHE A 36 11.21 6.59 8.46
N TYR A 37 11.22 7.04 9.71
CA TYR A 37 10.01 7.11 10.53
C TYR A 37 9.95 8.43 11.29
N PRO A 38 8.75 8.99 11.55
CA PRO A 38 8.61 10.17 12.36
C PRO A 38 8.91 9.83 13.82
N LYS A 39 9.90 10.49 14.42
CA LYS A 39 10.20 10.36 15.83
C LYS A 39 9.00 10.84 16.65
N ASN A 40 8.51 10.03 17.55
CA ASN A 40 7.24 10.21 18.29
C ASN A 40 5.95 10.06 17.45
N GLY A 41 6.04 9.65 16.18
CA GLY A 41 4.88 9.38 15.31
C GLY A 41 4.59 7.89 15.09
N VAL A 42 5.29 7.01 15.83
CA VAL A 42 5.06 5.56 15.87
C VAL A 42 4.95 5.11 17.33
N SER A 43 4.33 3.95 17.58
CA SER A 43 4.27 3.45 18.95
C SER A 43 5.67 3.06 19.48
N PRO A 44 5.91 3.11 20.79
CA PRO A 44 7.20 2.72 21.39
C PRO A 44 7.61 1.29 21.01
N ILE A 45 6.65 0.37 20.87
CA ILE A 45 6.89 -1.01 20.46
C ILE A 45 7.36 -1.06 19.01
N GLN A 46 6.67 -0.36 18.09
CA GLN A 46 7.05 -0.30 16.68
C GLN A 46 8.44 0.33 16.49
N GLU A 47 8.73 1.41 17.22
CA GLU A 47 10.06 2.02 17.21
C GLU A 47 11.12 1.02 17.64
N LYS A 48 10.92 0.36 18.79
CA LYS A 48 11.85 -0.66 19.30
C LYS A 48 12.06 -1.79 18.31
N GLN A 49 11.00 -2.29 17.69
CA GLN A 49 11.09 -3.35 16.68
C GLN A 49 11.94 -2.94 15.48
N MET A 50 11.89 -1.66 15.06
CA MET A 50 12.70 -1.16 13.96
C MET A 50 14.16 -0.94 14.35
N VAL A 51 14.40 -0.19 15.45
CA VAL A 51 15.77 0.20 15.83
C VAL A 51 16.61 -0.96 16.38
N THR A 52 15.98 -2.04 16.80
CA THR A 52 16.68 -3.27 17.24
C THR A 52 16.83 -4.31 16.13
N GLN A 53 16.31 -4.06 14.92
CA GLN A 53 16.48 -4.97 13.80
C GLN A 53 17.97 -5.12 13.47
N LYS A 54 18.44 -6.35 13.49
CA LYS A 54 19.81 -6.69 13.08
C LYS A 54 19.87 -6.92 11.55
N GLY A 55 21.01 -6.62 10.97
CA GLY A 55 21.30 -6.80 9.55
C GLY A 55 22.38 -5.82 9.10
N ALA A 56 23.39 -6.29 8.37
CA ALA A 56 24.50 -5.46 7.91
C ALA A 56 24.08 -4.42 6.85
N ASN A 57 22.94 -4.65 6.22
CA ASN A 57 22.38 -3.83 5.13
C ASN A 57 21.11 -3.07 5.53
N THR A 58 20.75 -3.03 6.83
CA THR A 58 19.53 -2.38 7.34
C THR A 58 19.86 -1.09 8.06
N PHE A 59 19.13 0.00 7.75
CA PHE A 59 19.31 1.32 8.33
C PHE A 59 17.98 1.91 8.76
N VAL A 60 17.93 2.51 9.94
CA VAL A 60 16.72 3.12 10.50
C VAL A 60 17.01 4.56 10.88
N VAL A 61 16.22 5.49 10.37
CA VAL A 61 16.40 6.92 10.56
C VAL A 61 15.12 7.55 11.12
N GLY A 62 15.19 8.02 12.37
CA GLY A 62 14.14 8.83 12.98
C GLY A 62 14.25 10.27 12.49
N ILE A 63 13.18 10.82 11.95
CA ILE A 63 13.12 12.22 11.52
C ILE A 63 12.36 13.08 12.53
N HIS A 64 12.72 14.35 12.65
CA HIS A 64 11.92 15.36 13.33
C HIS A 64 10.89 15.91 12.35
N GLY A 65 9.63 15.47 12.47
CA GLY A 65 8.52 15.79 11.58
C GLY A 65 7.43 14.72 11.68
N ASN A 66 6.47 14.81 10.80
CA ASN A 66 5.37 13.86 10.71
C ASN A 66 5.56 12.86 9.56
N PHE A 67 4.56 11.99 9.35
CA PHE A 67 4.59 10.99 8.29
C PHE A 67 4.64 11.62 6.88
N ASP A 68 3.95 12.75 6.66
CA ASP A 68 3.93 13.44 5.37
C ASP A 68 5.28 14.09 5.05
N ASP A 69 6.00 14.58 6.07
CA ASP A 69 7.37 15.08 5.90
C ASP A 69 8.31 13.97 5.46
N ALA A 70 8.21 12.79 6.08
CA ALA A 70 8.97 11.61 5.68
C ALA A 70 8.65 11.20 4.24
N GLN A 71 7.37 11.18 3.87
CA GLN A 71 6.92 10.84 2.52
C GLN A 71 7.43 11.84 1.48
N THR A 72 7.33 13.12 1.79
CA THR A 72 7.81 14.20 0.91
C THR A 72 9.32 14.11 0.72
N GLY A 73 10.07 13.85 1.79
CA GLY A 73 11.52 13.64 1.72
C GLY A 73 11.90 12.47 0.82
N VAL A 74 11.22 11.34 0.98
CA VAL A 74 11.45 10.15 0.12
C VAL A 74 11.09 10.45 -1.34
N LYS A 75 9.96 11.12 -1.62
CA LYS A 75 9.59 11.52 -2.99
C LYS A 75 10.65 12.44 -3.62
N LYS A 76 11.18 13.41 -2.89
CA LYS A 76 12.25 14.29 -3.37
C LYS A 76 13.50 13.48 -3.75
N ILE A 77 13.92 12.53 -2.92
CA ILE A 77 15.06 11.65 -3.21
C ILE A 77 14.83 10.85 -4.51
N PHE A 78 13.62 10.33 -4.74
CA PHE A 78 13.30 9.58 -5.95
C PHE A 78 13.21 10.43 -7.21
N SER A 79 12.87 11.72 -7.07
CA SER A 79 12.78 12.66 -8.19
C SER A 79 14.10 13.40 -8.49
N ASP A 80 15.10 13.25 -7.64
CA ASP A 80 16.42 13.87 -7.81
C ASP A 80 17.24 13.08 -8.85
N LYS A 81 17.35 13.67 -10.05
CA LYS A 81 18.04 13.05 -11.18
C LYS A 81 19.56 13.03 -11.01
N GLU A 82 20.13 14.01 -10.31
CA GLU A 82 21.57 14.07 -10.08
C GLU A 82 21.98 12.97 -9.09
N LEU A 83 21.24 12.86 -7.99
CA LEU A 83 21.45 11.79 -7.02
C LEU A 83 21.20 10.41 -7.64
N ALA A 84 20.17 10.26 -8.48
CA ALA A 84 19.91 8.98 -9.17
C ALA A 84 21.08 8.57 -10.07
N LYS A 85 21.66 9.55 -10.82
CA LYS A 85 22.84 9.32 -11.66
C LYS A 85 24.08 8.95 -10.83
N GLU A 86 24.34 9.67 -9.74
CA GLU A 86 25.46 9.36 -8.84
C GLU A 86 25.35 7.94 -8.26
N MET A 87 24.14 7.53 -7.89
CA MET A 87 23.88 6.19 -7.37
C MET A 87 24.08 5.12 -8.44
N ASP A 88 23.63 5.36 -9.68
CA ASP A 88 23.79 4.44 -10.79
C ASP A 88 25.27 4.25 -11.15
N GLU A 89 26.08 5.33 -11.17
CA GLU A 89 27.53 5.28 -11.37
C GLU A 89 28.24 4.45 -10.29
N LYS A 90 27.66 4.39 -9.08
CA LYS A 90 28.17 3.54 -7.97
C LYS A 90 27.57 2.12 -7.98
N GLY A 91 26.80 1.76 -8.98
CA GLY A 91 26.16 0.46 -9.13
C GLY A 91 24.94 0.25 -8.21
N PHE A 92 24.24 1.34 -7.83
CA PHE A 92 23.03 1.29 -7.01
C PHE A 92 21.83 1.84 -7.76
N GLN A 93 20.69 1.21 -7.58
CA GLN A 93 19.40 1.67 -8.08
C GLN A 93 18.45 1.93 -6.91
N PHE A 94 17.66 3.02 -7.01
CA PHE A 94 16.61 3.28 -6.03
C PHE A 94 15.38 2.43 -6.29
N SER A 95 14.86 1.82 -5.25
CA SER A 95 13.58 1.10 -5.27
C SER A 95 12.73 1.45 -4.05
N SER A 96 11.43 1.21 -4.14
CA SER A 96 10.49 1.50 -3.06
C SER A 96 9.83 0.23 -2.52
N ALA A 97 9.91 0.04 -1.21
CA ALA A 97 9.17 -1.01 -0.51
C ALA A 97 7.76 -0.56 -0.07
N ASN A 98 7.24 0.54 -0.59
CA ASN A 98 5.91 1.06 -0.27
C ASN A 98 4.79 0.25 -0.91
N SER A 99 3.58 0.38 -0.37
CA SER A 99 2.37 -0.28 -0.88
C SER A 99 1.99 0.17 -2.31
N ILE A 100 2.48 1.32 -2.77
CA ILE A 100 2.32 1.79 -4.15
C ILE A 100 3.13 0.98 -5.17
N ASN A 101 4.14 0.23 -4.73
CA ASN A 101 4.91 -0.63 -5.61
C ASN A 101 4.09 -1.86 -6.00
N ILE A 102 3.85 -2.03 -7.29
CA ILE A 102 3.09 -3.18 -7.83
C ILE A 102 3.73 -4.52 -7.44
N GLY A 103 5.05 -4.57 -7.26
CA GLY A 103 5.77 -5.74 -6.77
C GLY A 103 5.38 -6.18 -5.36
N ARG A 104 4.71 -5.30 -4.58
CA ARG A 104 4.10 -5.66 -3.29
C ARG A 104 2.65 -6.11 -3.40
N LEU A 105 1.95 -5.69 -4.43
CA LEU A 105 0.55 -6.02 -4.64
C LEU A 105 0.40 -7.41 -5.28
N VAL A 106 1.12 -7.65 -6.36
CA VAL A 106 0.99 -8.89 -7.15
C VAL A 106 1.19 -10.16 -6.32
N PRO A 107 2.20 -10.30 -5.46
CA PRO A 107 2.34 -11.49 -4.61
C PRO A 107 1.19 -11.70 -3.63
N GLN A 108 0.45 -10.65 -3.26
CA GLN A 108 -0.69 -10.77 -2.35
C GLN A 108 -1.88 -11.49 -2.99
N ILE A 109 -1.97 -11.55 -4.31
CA ILE A 109 -2.98 -12.34 -5.02
C ILE A 109 -2.87 -13.81 -4.59
N CYS A 110 -1.64 -14.33 -4.44
CA CYS A 110 -1.40 -15.70 -4.03
C CYS A 110 -1.95 -16.02 -2.64
N TYR A 111 -2.08 -15.03 -1.74
CA TYR A 111 -2.64 -15.27 -0.40
C TYR A 111 -4.08 -15.74 -0.47
N TYR A 112 -4.88 -15.15 -1.35
CA TYR A 112 -6.29 -15.48 -1.52
C TYR A 112 -6.47 -16.85 -2.20
N VAL A 113 -5.66 -17.12 -3.23
CA VAL A 113 -5.67 -18.43 -3.90
C VAL A 113 -5.27 -19.54 -2.92
N TYR A 114 -4.21 -19.29 -2.15
CA TYR A 114 -3.73 -20.25 -1.16
C TYR A 114 -4.77 -20.48 -0.03
N ALA A 115 -5.34 -19.40 0.51
CA ALA A 115 -6.34 -19.49 1.56
C ALA A 115 -7.58 -20.25 1.10
N TYR A 116 -8.07 -19.96 -0.12
CA TYR A 116 -9.19 -20.70 -0.71
C TYR A 116 -8.87 -22.18 -0.87
N ALA A 117 -7.71 -22.51 -1.43
CA ALA A 117 -7.28 -23.90 -1.60
C ALA A 117 -7.16 -24.65 -0.27
N GLN A 118 -6.69 -23.98 0.81
CA GLN A 118 -6.67 -24.59 2.14
C GLN A 118 -8.07 -24.85 2.69
N LEU A 119 -9.02 -23.92 2.51
CA LEU A 119 -10.41 -24.13 2.94
C LEU A 119 -11.05 -25.36 2.24
N CYS A 120 -10.82 -25.50 0.93
CA CYS A 120 -11.26 -26.67 0.19
C CYS A 120 -10.58 -27.96 0.70
N LYS A 121 -9.24 -27.93 0.86
CA LYS A 121 -8.47 -29.07 1.35
C LYS A 121 -8.93 -29.55 2.72
N ASP A 122 -9.26 -28.61 3.62
CA ASP A 122 -9.72 -28.89 4.97
C ASP A 122 -11.22 -29.24 5.03
N GLY A 123 -11.89 -29.33 3.88
CA GLY A 123 -13.32 -29.66 3.78
C GLY A 123 -14.24 -28.61 4.41
N LYS A 124 -13.78 -27.37 4.53
CA LYS A 124 -14.58 -26.26 5.08
C LYS A 124 -15.55 -25.68 4.07
N ILE A 125 -15.19 -25.75 2.81
CA ILE A 125 -16.00 -25.34 1.65
C ILE A 125 -15.84 -26.37 0.54
N ALA A 126 -16.82 -26.46 -0.36
CA ALA A 126 -16.70 -27.21 -1.59
C ALA A 126 -15.90 -26.46 -2.66
N GLU A 127 -15.30 -27.18 -3.60
CA GLU A 127 -14.65 -26.55 -4.75
C GLU A 127 -15.69 -25.78 -5.60
N GLY A 128 -15.39 -24.54 -5.92
CA GLY A 128 -16.30 -23.62 -6.62
C GLY A 128 -17.30 -22.89 -5.70
N GLU A 129 -17.37 -23.25 -4.43
CA GLU A 129 -18.21 -22.53 -3.47
C GLU A 129 -17.70 -21.11 -3.26
N LYS A 130 -18.60 -20.13 -3.34
CA LYS A 130 -18.23 -18.71 -3.20
C LYS A 130 -17.99 -18.33 -1.75
N ILE A 131 -16.96 -17.54 -1.52
CA ILE A 131 -16.61 -17.01 -0.20
C ILE A 131 -16.69 -15.46 -0.19
N ASN A 132 -16.97 -14.91 0.98
CA ASN A 132 -16.83 -13.48 1.23
C ASN A 132 -15.46 -13.21 1.85
N VAL A 133 -14.79 -12.14 1.39
CA VAL A 133 -13.49 -11.74 1.88
C VAL A 133 -13.60 -10.38 2.57
N VAL A 134 -13.30 -10.33 3.87
CA VAL A 134 -13.28 -9.10 4.66
C VAL A 134 -11.85 -8.63 4.83
N VAL A 135 -11.56 -7.41 4.41
CA VAL A 135 -10.22 -6.83 4.50
C VAL A 135 -10.26 -5.52 5.29
N PRO A 136 -9.63 -5.48 6.49
CA PRO A 136 -9.33 -4.21 7.14
C PRO A 136 -8.45 -3.36 6.22
N THR A 137 -8.97 -2.23 5.76
CA THR A 137 -8.40 -1.54 4.60
C THR A 137 -7.83 -0.18 4.97
N GLY A 138 -6.54 0.00 4.68
CA GLY A 138 -5.85 1.29 4.66
C GLY A 138 -5.53 1.69 3.21
N ASN A 139 -4.31 1.41 2.74
CA ASN A 139 -3.82 1.80 1.40
C ASN A 139 -4.41 1.00 0.23
N PHE A 140 -5.47 0.24 0.43
CA PHE A 140 -6.21 -0.51 -0.58
C PHE A 140 -5.43 -1.62 -1.32
N GLY A 141 -4.17 -1.87 -0.97
CA GLY A 141 -3.32 -2.84 -1.67
C GLY A 141 -3.81 -4.27 -1.54
N ASN A 142 -4.12 -4.70 -0.31
CA ASN A 142 -4.52 -6.08 -0.04
C ASN A 142 -5.90 -6.43 -0.63
N ILE A 143 -6.91 -5.57 -0.44
CA ILE A 143 -8.24 -5.80 -1.03
C ILE A 143 -8.21 -5.72 -2.56
N LEU A 144 -7.36 -4.86 -3.15
CA LEU A 144 -7.16 -4.82 -4.60
C LEU A 144 -6.54 -6.12 -5.13
N ALA A 145 -5.66 -6.75 -4.37
CA ALA A 145 -5.14 -8.07 -4.72
C ALA A 145 -6.27 -9.14 -4.69
N ALA A 146 -7.20 -9.06 -3.74
CA ALA A 146 -8.39 -9.91 -3.72
C ALA A 146 -9.30 -9.66 -4.93
N PHE A 147 -9.48 -8.39 -5.32
CA PHE A 147 -10.22 -8.02 -6.53
C PHE A 147 -9.59 -8.64 -7.79
N TYR A 148 -8.27 -8.60 -7.90
CA TYR A 148 -7.58 -9.27 -9.01
C TYR A 148 -7.73 -10.79 -8.95
N ALA A 149 -7.65 -11.41 -7.76
CA ALA A 149 -7.91 -12.84 -7.58
C ALA A 149 -9.33 -13.22 -8.04
N LYS A 150 -10.36 -12.44 -7.66
CA LYS A 150 -11.74 -12.59 -8.14
C LYS A 150 -11.81 -12.53 -9.66
N ASN A 151 -11.20 -11.53 -10.27
CA ASN A 151 -11.18 -11.37 -11.74
C ASN A 151 -10.40 -12.48 -12.48
N MET A 152 -9.46 -13.13 -11.80
CA MET A 152 -8.75 -14.31 -12.32
C MET A 152 -9.57 -15.61 -12.18
N GLY A 153 -10.78 -15.54 -11.61
CA GLY A 153 -11.69 -16.67 -11.51
C GLY A 153 -11.75 -17.32 -10.12
N LEU A 154 -11.09 -16.75 -9.10
CA LEU A 154 -11.26 -17.26 -7.73
C LEU A 154 -12.70 -17.01 -7.27
N PRO A 155 -13.41 -18.04 -6.71
CA PRO A 155 -14.81 -17.94 -6.32
C PRO A 155 -15.00 -17.02 -5.11
N ILE A 156 -14.91 -15.72 -5.32
CA ILE A 156 -15.20 -14.69 -4.34
C ILE A 156 -16.55 -14.06 -4.67
N ASP A 157 -17.47 -14.08 -3.72
CA ASP A 157 -18.75 -13.40 -3.86
C ASP A 157 -18.58 -11.91 -3.58
N LYS A 158 -18.30 -11.55 -2.33
CA LYS A 158 -18.16 -10.14 -1.92
C LYS A 158 -16.78 -9.83 -1.36
N LEU A 159 -16.29 -8.63 -1.70
CA LEU A 159 -15.15 -8.00 -1.08
C LEU A 159 -15.66 -6.93 -0.10
N ILE A 160 -15.41 -7.13 1.18
CA ILE A 160 -15.88 -6.24 2.24
C ILE A 160 -14.72 -5.37 2.71
N CYS A 161 -14.78 -4.10 2.37
CA CYS A 161 -13.80 -3.09 2.75
C CYS A 161 -14.12 -2.58 4.17
N ALA A 162 -13.47 -3.13 5.18
CA ALA A 162 -13.66 -2.69 6.55
C ALA A 162 -12.82 -1.42 6.84
N SER A 163 -13.43 -0.43 7.46
CA SER A 163 -12.81 0.84 7.87
C SER A 163 -12.88 1.01 9.38
N ASN A 164 -11.96 1.84 9.92
CA ASN A 164 -12.06 2.43 11.25
C ASN A 164 -12.71 3.83 11.19
N ASP A 165 -12.53 4.67 12.21
CA ASP A 165 -13.10 6.01 12.25
C ASP A 165 -12.59 6.93 11.11
N ASN A 166 -11.44 6.64 10.53
CA ASN A 166 -10.96 7.26 9.28
C ASN A 166 -11.67 6.63 8.06
N LYS A 167 -12.99 6.78 7.99
CA LYS A 167 -13.89 6.08 7.07
C LYS A 167 -13.97 6.66 5.66
N VAL A 168 -12.89 7.21 5.13
CA VAL A 168 -12.87 7.82 3.80
C VAL A 168 -13.32 6.85 2.69
N LEU A 169 -12.90 5.59 2.76
CA LEU A 169 -13.30 4.55 1.81
C LEU A 169 -14.77 4.17 1.95
N TYR A 170 -15.28 4.02 3.18
CA TYR A 170 -16.68 3.74 3.43
C TYR A 170 -17.59 4.83 2.83
N ASP A 171 -17.27 6.10 3.09
CA ASP A 171 -18.04 7.22 2.56
C ASP A 171 -17.94 7.25 1.02
N PHE A 172 -16.75 7.01 0.46
CA PHE A 172 -16.53 6.95 -0.98
C PHE A 172 -17.40 5.89 -1.68
N PHE A 173 -17.41 4.66 -1.19
CA PHE A 173 -18.22 3.59 -1.78
C PHE A 173 -19.71 3.82 -1.65
N ARG A 174 -20.15 4.64 -0.69
CA ARG A 174 -21.57 4.99 -0.54
C ARG A 174 -22.01 6.18 -1.36
N THR A 175 -21.12 7.13 -1.61
CA THR A 175 -21.47 8.44 -2.19
C THR A 175 -20.89 8.68 -3.57
N GLY A 176 -19.86 7.92 -3.96
CA GLY A 176 -19.06 8.21 -5.14
C GLY A 176 -18.08 9.37 -4.96
N THR A 177 -18.08 10.02 -3.79
CA THR A 177 -17.20 11.16 -3.49
C THR A 177 -16.06 10.73 -2.59
N TYR A 178 -14.83 10.82 -3.09
CA TYR A 178 -13.63 10.69 -2.28
C TYR A 178 -13.21 12.06 -1.76
N ASP A 179 -13.17 12.23 -0.44
CA ASP A 179 -12.82 13.49 0.19
C ASP A 179 -11.83 13.26 1.33
N ARG A 180 -10.61 13.80 1.18
CA ARG A 180 -9.55 13.76 2.19
C ARG A 180 -9.59 14.96 3.15
N ASN A 181 -10.42 15.98 2.86
CA ASN A 181 -10.53 17.20 3.65
C ASN A 181 -11.39 16.96 4.89
N ARG A 182 -10.88 16.15 5.79
CA ARG A 182 -11.52 15.75 7.04
C ARG A 182 -10.49 15.64 8.17
N GLU A 183 -10.98 15.65 9.38
CA GLU A 183 -10.14 15.47 10.55
C GLU A 183 -9.51 14.06 10.54
N PHE A 184 -8.22 14.00 10.86
CA PHE A 184 -7.51 12.74 11.02
C PHE A 184 -7.68 12.24 12.45
N VAL A 185 -8.18 11.02 12.59
CA VAL A 185 -8.44 10.38 13.89
C VAL A 185 -7.35 9.35 14.18
N LEU A 186 -6.65 9.51 15.31
CA LEU A 186 -5.74 8.47 15.82
C LEU A 186 -6.55 7.37 16.48
N THR A 187 -6.45 6.16 15.96
CA THR A 187 -7.17 4.99 16.48
C THR A 187 -6.23 3.97 17.09
N THR A 188 -6.78 2.92 17.70
CA THR A 188 -6.02 1.76 18.19
C THR A 188 -5.51 0.87 17.06
N SER A 189 -5.90 1.15 15.80
CA SER A 189 -5.49 0.43 14.59
C SER A 189 -4.71 1.34 13.63
N PRO A 190 -3.53 1.85 14.03
CA PRO A 190 -2.82 2.94 13.33
C PRO A 190 -2.44 2.59 11.90
N SER A 191 -2.30 1.32 11.55
CA SER A 191 -2.02 0.89 10.16
C SER A 191 -3.15 1.19 9.18
N MET A 192 -4.37 1.46 9.71
CA MET A 192 -5.56 1.85 8.93
C MET A 192 -5.86 3.35 9.04
N ASP A 193 -5.10 4.11 9.83
CA ASP A 193 -5.27 5.54 10.00
C ASP A 193 -4.70 6.29 8.80
N ILE A 194 -5.49 6.38 7.76
CA ILE A 194 -5.14 7.08 6.52
C ILE A 194 -6.30 7.90 5.98
N LEU A 195 -5.97 8.99 5.31
CA LEU A 195 -6.92 9.81 4.55
C LEU A 195 -6.74 9.67 3.03
N ILE A 196 -5.60 9.13 2.58
CA ILE A 196 -5.32 8.87 1.16
C ILE A 196 -4.99 7.40 0.97
N SER A 197 -5.89 6.71 0.27
CA SER A 197 -5.76 5.28 -0.05
C SER A 197 -5.08 5.12 -1.41
N SER A 198 -3.76 4.94 -1.38
CA SER A 198 -2.88 5.10 -2.56
C SER A 198 -3.09 4.08 -3.68
N ASN A 199 -3.69 2.92 -3.40
CA ASN A 199 -3.96 1.92 -4.45
C ASN A 199 -5.40 1.97 -4.98
N LEU A 200 -6.27 2.79 -4.41
CA LEU A 200 -7.63 2.97 -4.92
C LEU A 200 -7.63 3.50 -6.35
N GLU A 201 -6.66 4.36 -6.69
CA GLU A 201 -6.43 4.85 -8.05
C GLU A 201 -6.40 3.72 -9.10
N ARG A 202 -5.83 2.57 -8.77
CA ARG A 202 -5.75 1.42 -9.67
C ARG A 202 -7.13 0.78 -9.91
N LEU A 203 -7.97 0.72 -8.88
CA LEU A 203 -9.34 0.25 -9.03
C LEU A 203 -10.14 1.23 -9.90
N ILE A 204 -10.05 2.54 -9.61
CA ILE A 204 -10.74 3.58 -10.38
C ILE A 204 -10.34 3.51 -11.85
N TYR A 205 -9.06 3.40 -12.16
CA TYR A 205 -8.56 3.23 -13.53
C TYR A 205 -9.22 2.04 -14.23
N ARG A 206 -9.33 0.89 -13.56
CA ARG A 206 -9.96 -0.32 -14.12
C ARG A 206 -11.45 -0.15 -14.38
N ILE A 207 -12.21 0.36 -13.40
CA ILE A 207 -13.66 0.52 -13.52
C ILE A 207 -14.05 1.67 -14.48
N ALA A 208 -13.17 2.65 -14.68
CA ALA A 208 -13.33 3.72 -15.66
C ALA A 208 -12.94 3.29 -17.10
N GLY A 209 -12.83 2.01 -17.37
CA GLY A 209 -12.50 1.49 -18.71
C GLY A 209 -11.05 1.74 -19.15
N GLU A 210 -10.14 1.85 -18.19
CA GLU A 210 -8.69 2.05 -18.40
C GLU A 210 -8.34 3.39 -19.07
N ASP A 211 -9.21 4.39 -18.88
CA ASP A 211 -8.97 5.76 -19.37
C ASP A 211 -7.93 6.48 -18.49
N ALA A 212 -6.69 6.54 -18.96
CA ALA A 212 -5.59 7.19 -18.26
C ALA A 212 -5.80 8.70 -18.09
N LYS A 213 -6.49 9.37 -19.04
CA LYS A 213 -6.74 10.82 -18.96
C LYS A 213 -7.79 11.13 -17.89
N ALA A 214 -8.89 10.38 -17.88
CA ALA A 214 -9.93 10.50 -16.87
C ALA A 214 -9.36 10.23 -15.49
N ASN A 215 -8.59 9.16 -15.32
CA ASN A 215 -7.96 8.82 -14.05
C ASN A 215 -6.98 9.92 -13.58
N ALA A 216 -6.14 10.44 -14.49
CA ALA A 216 -5.21 11.53 -14.17
C ALA A 216 -5.94 12.80 -13.72
N ALA A 217 -7.07 13.14 -14.35
CA ALA A 217 -7.89 14.29 -13.94
C ALA A 217 -8.45 14.13 -12.52
N LEU A 218 -8.94 12.93 -12.16
CA LEU A 218 -9.41 12.64 -10.80
C LEU A 218 -8.28 12.76 -9.77
N MET A 219 -7.09 12.24 -10.08
CA MET A 219 -5.92 12.34 -9.19
C MET A 219 -5.41 13.79 -9.08
N GLN A 220 -5.52 14.56 -10.13
CA GLN A 220 -5.22 16.00 -10.10
C GLN A 220 -6.19 16.74 -9.17
N SER A 221 -7.50 16.50 -9.27
CA SER A 221 -8.51 17.07 -8.36
C SER A 221 -8.25 16.68 -6.90
N LEU A 222 -7.89 15.41 -6.64
CA LEU A 222 -7.49 14.99 -5.30
C LEU A 222 -6.28 15.78 -4.77
N THR A 223 -5.35 16.13 -5.65
CA THR A 223 -4.14 16.87 -5.28
C THR A 223 -4.45 18.34 -5.00
N THR A 224 -5.25 18.99 -5.87
CA THR A 224 -5.52 20.44 -5.82
C THR A 224 -6.66 20.80 -4.87
N GLU A 225 -7.74 20.02 -4.88
CA GLU A 225 -8.97 20.29 -4.14
C GLU A 225 -9.15 19.38 -2.91
N GLY A 226 -8.38 18.31 -2.83
CA GLY A 226 -8.48 17.30 -1.77
C GLY A 226 -9.64 16.32 -1.96
N ARG A 227 -10.37 16.40 -3.08
CA ARG A 227 -11.51 15.52 -3.36
C ARG A 227 -11.68 15.28 -4.85
N TYR A 228 -12.46 14.23 -5.17
CA TYR A 228 -12.99 13.97 -6.51
C TYR A 228 -14.30 13.18 -6.39
N GLU A 229 -15.06 13.18 -7.48
CA GLU A 229 -16.32 12.43 -7.58
C GLU A 229 -16.27 11.50 -8.81
N ILE A 230 -16.85 10.31 -8.63
CA ILE A 230 -17.10 9.37 -9.72
C ILE A 230 -18.59 9.03 -9.76
N CYS A 231 -19.07 8.60 -10.92
CA CYS A 231 -20.46 8.19 -11.02
C CYS A 231 -20.72 6.96 -10.12
N LEU A 232 -21.83 6.96 -9.38
CA LEU A 232 -22.24 5.86 -8.48
C LEU A 232 -22.35 4.50 -9.20
N LEU A 233 -22.60 4.49 -10.51
CA LEU A 233 -22.61 3.27 -11.31
C LEU A 233 -21.26 2.54 -11.29
N TYR A 234 -20.15 3.28 -11.14
CA TYR A 234 -18.83 2.67 -11.02
C TYR A 234 -18.54 2.10 -9.63
N THR A 235 -19.27 2.56 -8.60
CA THR A 235 -19.07 2.05 -7.24
C THR A 235 -19.90 0.79 -6.96
N SER A 236 -21.06 0.60 -7.60
CA SER A 236 -21.87 -0.60 -7.45
C SER A 236 -21.17 -1.84 -8.01
N ASP A 237 -20.54 -1.74 -9.18
CA ASP A 237 -19.79 -2.85 -9.78
C ASP A 237 -18.52 -3.21 -9.01
N ALA A 238 -18.01 -2.31 -8.19
CA ALA A 238 -16.83 -2.57 -7.35
C ALA A 238 -17.21 -3.12 -5.95
N ALA A 239 -18.50 -3.00 -5.57
CA ALA A 239 -19.01 -3.43 -4.26
C ALA A 239 -19.75 -4.79 -4.31
N ASP A 240 -20.15 -5.24 -5.50
CA ASP A 240 -20.72 -6.55 -5.80
C ASP A 240 -19.62 -7.49 -6.29
#